data_82a8a4b2a0f549b35f6ec175c6466d0c
#
_entry.id   82a8a4b2a0f549b35f6ec175c6466d0c
#
_cell.length_a   1.000
_cell.length_b   1.000
_cell.length_c   1.000
_cell.angle_alpha   90.00
_cell.angle_beta   90.00
_cell.angle_gamma   90.00
#
_symmetry.space_group_name_H-M   'P 1'
#
loop_
_entity.id
_entity.type
_entity.pdbx_description
1 polymer ?
#
loop_
_entity_poly.entity_id
_entity_poly.type
_entity_poly.pdbx_seq_one_letter_code
_entity_poly.pdbx_strand_id
1 'polypeptide(L)'
;MSEKETRSEKEIKEKEIKKGSQKGSAQKKPDAGEKVVTKYDLKVQRREAEKAKAKKDKLISNIVGVVVVAALFCLVISFPIRSYLAVNETYAKVNGENISRVEFDYNYNVSLNNYLAQYGSFMSMLGMDLSGDLSTQMYSDELTFHDLFTQMAIENIRNNKALLAQAQAAGFTYDTAVDYADFQERLKDAASEAGVTVKEFIRQNYGVYATLPRISGFVKESMYLSEFYDSVVDSKMPSNEEAESYYNENSSDFDSVDYRLLTVEATLSEAPTEEETAAAMAEAKKEADAAVKTVASEGDLKENMTSADVPY
;
A
#
# COMPACT_ATOMS: atom_id res chain seq x y z
N MET A 1 33.40 -4.87 4.08
CA MET A 1 33.58 -6.18 4.77
C MET A 1 34.31 -7.17 3.87
N SER A 2 35.44 -6.78 3.22
CA SER A 2 36.11 -7.63 2.24
C SER A 2 37.63 -7.83 2.50
N GLU A 3 38.23 -7.22 3.52
CA GLU A 3 39.67 -7.35 3.79
C GLU A 3 40.04 -8.23 4.99
N LYS A 4 39.08 -8.67 5.79
CA LYS A 4 39.33 -9.55 6.94
C LYS A 4 39.27 -11.05 6.63
N GLU A 5 38.61 -11.47 5.57
CA GLU A 5 38.51 -12.90 5.21
C GLU A 5 39.73 -13.41 4.46
N THR A 6 40.39 -12.59 3.65
CA THR A 6 41.59 -12.97 2.90
C THR A 6 42.86 -13.13 3.77
N ARG A 7 42.86 -12.59 4.99
CA ARG A 7 44.02 -12.70 5.91
C ARG A 7 43.96 -14.00 6.73
N SER A 8 42.78 -14.53 7.02
CA SER A 8 42.59 -15.78 7.74
C SER A 8 43.02 -17.03 6.93
N GLU A 9 42.70 -17.05 5.64
CA GLU A 9 43.03 -18.20 4.77
C GLU A 9 44.54 -18.29 4.46
N LYS A 10 45.25 -17.16 4.41
CA LYS A 10 46.72 -17.17 4.23
C LYS A 10 47.47 -17.69 5.46
N GLU A 11 47.03 -17.39 6.67
CA GLU A 11 47.66 -17.88 7.90
C GLU A 11 47.45 -19.39 8.13
N ILE A 12 46.35 -19.96 7.65
CA ILE A 12 46.08 -21.39 7.75
C ILE A 12 46.96 -22.17 6.79
N LYS A 13 47.19 -21.69 5.57
CA LYS A 13 48.08 -22.35 4.60
C LYS A 13 49.56 -22.27 4.99
N GLU A 14 50.04 -21.20 5.63
CA GLU A 14 51.43 -21.11 6.12
C GLU A 14 51.71 -21.99 7.32
N LYS A 15 50.74 -22.31 8.15
CA LYS A 15 50.89 -23.26 9.29
C LYS A 15 50.94 -24.73 8.88
N GLU A 16 50.31 -25.12 7.78
CA GLU A 16 50.39 -26.49 7.25
C GLU A 16 51.75 -26.78 6.55
N ILE A 17 52.35 -25.79 5.90
CA ILE A 17 53.66 -25.96 5.22
C ILE A 17 54.82 -26.07 6.23
N LYS A 18 54.73 -25.47 7.43
CA LYS A 18 55.80 -25.55 8.47
C LYS A 18 55.78 -26.82 9.32
N LYS A 19 54.75 -27.67 9.24
CA LYS A 19 54.66 -28.94 9.97
C LYS A 19 55.25 -30.14 9.20
N GLY A 20 55.62 -29.95 7.94
CA GLY A 20 56.13 -31.00 7.07
C GLY A 20 57.65 -31.21 7.06
N SER A 21 58.46 -30.33 7.74
CA SER A 21 59.91 -30.31 7.58
C SER A 21 60.74 -30.46 8.87
N GLN A 22 60.33 -31.35 9.76
CA GLN A 22 61.23 -31.82 10.82
C GLN A 22 60.87 -33.24 11.28
N LYS A 23 61.43 -34.26 10.61
CA LYS A 23 61.71 -35.53 11.24
C LYS A 23 62.99 -36.05 10.74
N GLY A 24 63.97 -35.95 11.64
CA GLY A 24 65.36 -36.37 11.45
C GLY A 24 65.46 -37.89 11.29
N SER A 25 66.55 -38.23 10.60
CA SER A 25 67.12 -39.55 10.38
C SER A 25 67.26 -40.34 11.67
N ALA A 26 66.45 -41.40 11.81
CA ALA A 26 66.77 -42.48 12.71
C ALA A 26 66.91 -43.76 11.87
N GLN A 27 68.16 -44.25 11.73
CA GLN A 27 68.44 -45.56 11.16
C GLN A 27 67.67 -46.65 11.93
N LYS A 28 66.81 -47.39 11.27
CA LYS A 28 66.20 -48.60 11.75
C LYS A 28 66.74 -49.77 10.95
N LYS A 29 67.25 -50.77 11.68
CA LYS A 29 67.72 -52.04 11.19
C LYS A 29 66.72 -52.74 10.29
N PRO A 30 67.16 -53.54 9.28
CA PRO A 30 66.22 -54.26 8.44
C PRO A 30 65.58 -55.38 9.24
N ASP A 31 64.27 -55.35 9.37
CA ASP A 31 63.47 -56.48 9.87
C ASP A 31 62.94 -57.25 8.68
N ALA A 32 62.97 -58.59 8.82
CA ALA A 32 62.69 -59.54 7.77
C ALA A 32 61.20 -59.52 7.44
N GLY A 33 60.85 -59.26 6.18
CA GLY A 33 59.45 -59.52 5.73
C GLY A 33 58.79 -58.50 4.81
N GLU A 34 59.58 -57.71 4.07
CA GLU A 34 58.96 -56.86 3.03
C GLU A 34 58.42 -57.72 1.88
N LYS A 35 57.11 -58.00 1.89
CA LYS A 35 56.48 -58.70 0.79
C LYS A 35 56.65 -57.83 -0.47
N VAL A 36 57.44 -58.36 -1.43
CA VAL A 36 57.59 -57.75 -2.74
C VAL A 36 56.25 -57.58 -3.39
N VAL A 37 55.71 -56.35 -3.41
CA VAL A 37 54.39 -56.03 -4.00
C VAL A 37 54.53 -56.25 -5.51
N THR A 38 53.90 -57.28 -6.02
CA THR A 38 53.91 -57.63 -7.44
C THR A 38 53.04 -56.63 -8.24
N LYS A 39 53.34 -56.51 -9.55
CA LYS A 39 52.47 -55.72 -10.46
C LYS A 39 51.00 -56.13 -10.39
N TYR A 40 50.75 -57.36 -10.02
CA TYR A 40 49.39 -57.93 -9.82
C TYR A 40 48.74 -57.33 -8.57
N ASP A 41 49.46 -57.28 -7.46
CA ASP A 41 48.92 -56.75 -6.19
C ASP A 41 48.60 -55.24 -6.31
N LEU A 42 49.42 -54.47 -7.01
CA LEU A 42 49.13 -53.09 -7.32
C LEU A 42 47.87 -52.90 -8.18
N LYS A 43 47.65 -53.86 -9.11
CA LYS A 43 46.44 -53.82 -9.97
C LYS A 43 45.19 -54.19 -9.17
N VAL A 44 45.29 -55.13 -8.23
CA VAL A 44 44.23 -55.52 -7.33
C VAL A 44 43.86 -54.34 -6.39
N GLN A 45 44.87 -53.74 -5.75
CA GLN A 45 44.68 -52.60 -4.88
C GLN A 45 44.01 -51.41 -5.60
N ARG A 46 44.43 -51.10 -6.85
CA ARG A 46 43.79 -50.09 -7.65
C ARG A 46 42.30 -50.39 -7.93
N ARG A 47 42.00 -51.62 -8.31
CA ARG A 47 40.60 -52.08 -8.52
C ARG A 47 39.74 -52.03 -7.26
N GLU A 48 40.29 -52.36 -6.11
CA GLU A 48 39.64 -52.25 -4.81
C GLU A 48 39.42 -50.78 -4.42
N ALA A 49 40.41 -49.91 -4.63
CA ALA A 49 40.29 -48.48 -4.39
C ALA A 49 39.24 -47.82 -5.33
N GLU A 50 39.23 -48.23 -6.61
CA GLU A 50 38.21 -47.77 -7.58
C GLU A 50 36.80 -48.22 -7.16
N LYS A 51 36.64 -49.51 -6.74
CA LYS A 51 35.35 -50.00 -6.25
C LYS A 51 34.91 -49.30 -4.98
N ALA A 52 35.82 -49.04 -4.05
CA ALA A 52 35.56 -48.31 -2.82
C ALA A 52 35.19 -46.85 -3.11
N LYS A 53 35.88 -46.19 -4.06
CA LYS A 53 35.53 -44.86 -4.53
C LYS A 53 34.13 -44.84 -5.19
N ALA A 54 33.89 -45.77 -6.13
CA ALA A 54 32.55 -45.86 -6.80
C ALA A 54 31.42 -46.10 -5.80
N LYS A 55 31.64 -46.91 -4.74
CA LYS A 55 30.64 -47.09 -3.66
C LYS A 55 30.44 -45.79 -2.88
N LYS A 56 31.48 -45.07 -2.56
CA LYS A 56 31.37 -43.76 -1.87
C LYS A 56 30.66 -42.71 -2.76
N ASP A 57 31.03 -42.62 -4.03
CA ASP A 57 30.42 -41.68 -4.98
C ASP A 57 28.93 -42.00 -5.16
N LYS A 58 28.57 -43.30 -5.25
CA LYS A 58 27.15 -43.71 -5.30
C LYS A 58 26.40 -43.40 -4.01
N LEU A 59 27.03 -43.56 -2.85
CA LEU A 59 26.45 -43.23 -1.54
C LEU A 59 26.22 -41.71 -1.44
N ILE A 60 27.22 -40.90 -1.83
CA ILE A 60 27.13 -39.45 -1.84
C ILE A 60 26.04 -39.01 -2.81
N SER A 61 26.00 -39.56 -4.03
CA SER A 61 24.94 -39.26 -5.01
C SER A 61 23.54 -39.56 -4.48
N ASN A 62 23.36 -40.72 -3.80
CA ASN A 62 22.08 -41.06 -3.20
C ASN A 62 21.70 -40.09 -2.07
N ILE A 63 22.68 -39.72 -1.20
CA ILE A 63 22.43 -38.72 -0.12
C ILE A 63 22.02 -37.38 -0.72
N VAL A 64 22.75 -36.90 -1.72
CA VAL A 64 22.42 -35.65 -2.42
C VAL A 64 21.02 -35.73 -3.04
N GLY A 65 20.68 -36.85 -3.68
CA GLY A 65 19.35 -37.07 -4.24
C GLY A 65 18.23 -37.02 -3.17
N VAL A 66 18.44 -37.66 -2.03
CA VAL A 66 17.49 -37.63 -0.91
C VAL A 66 17.34 -36.20 -0.34
N VAL A 67 18.44 -35.46 -0.18
CA VAL A 67 18.44 -34.08 0.30
C VAL A 67 17.67 -33.16 -0.66
N VAL A 68 17.89 -33.30 -1.97
CA VAL A 68 17.17 -32.52 -2.98
C VAL A 68 15.65 -32.83 -2.94
N VAL A 69 15.28 -34.12 -2.89
CA VAL A 69 13.88 -34.52 -2.78
C VAL A 69 13.26 -34.00 -1.49
N ALA A 70 13.95 -34.08 -0.37
CA ALA A 70 13.48 -33.56 0.92
C ALA A 70 13.30 -32.03 0.87
N ALA A 71 14.24 -31.31 0.25
CA ALA A 71 14.13 -29.86 0.07
C ALA A 71 12.91 -29.47 -0.79
N LEU A 72 12.70 -30.17 -1.92
CA LEU A 72 11.52 -29.97 -2.76
C LEU A 72 10.22 -30.28 -2.00
N PHE A 73 10.21 -31.34 -1.22
CA PHE A 73 9.06 -31.71 -0.41
C PHE A 73 8.76 -30.64 0.67
N CYS A 74 9.79 -30.11 1.33
CA CYS A 74 9.65 -28.99 2.26
C CYS A 74 9.06 -27.74 1.58
N LEU A 75 9.50 -27.42 0.36
CA LEU A 75 8.96 -26.29 -0.40
C LEU A 75 7.47 -26.50 -0.74
N VAL A 76 7.09 -27.70 -1.21
CA VAL A 76 5.70 -28.01 -1.55
C VAL A 76 4.79 -27.92 -0.31
N ILE A 77 5.24 -28.41 0.86
CA ILE A 77 4.45 -28.40 2.10
C ILE A 77 4.45 -27.00 2.75
N SER A 78 5.48 -26.18 2.52
CA SER A 78 5.56 -24.87 3.17
C SER A 78 4.39 -23.95 2.84
N PHE A 79 3.88 -23.98 1.60
CA PHE A 79 2.77 -23.14 1.18
C PHE A 79 1.44 -23.46 1.89
N PRO A 80 0.96 -24.73 1.93
CA PRO A 80 -0.26 -25.07 2.67
C PRO A 80 -0.13 -24.78 4.17
N ILE A 81 1.05 -24.98 4.78
CA ILE A 81 1.27 -24.64 6.19
C ILE A 81 1.14 -23.14 6.41
N ARG A 82 1.87 -22.31 5.64
CA ARG A 82 1.76 -20.85 5.72
C ARG A 82 0.34 -20.36 5.47
N SER A 83 -0.35 -20.96 4.52
CA SER A 83 -1.74 -20.65 4.20
C SER A 83 -2.70 -21.01 5.34
N TYR A 84 -2.44 -22.09 6.07
CA TYR A 84 -3.19 -22.46 7.27
C TYR A 84 -2.93 -21.47 8.41
N LEU A 85 -1.67 -21.12 8.67
CA LEU A 85 -1.28 -20.16 9.70
C LEU A 85 -1.85 -18.77 9.43
N ALA A 86 -1.85 -18.33 8.17
CA ALA A 86 -2.41 -17.03 7.77
C ALA A 86 -3.90 -16.86 8.10
N VAL A 87 -4.64 -17.96 8.25
CA VAL A 87 -6.07 -17.94 8.62
C VAL A 87 -6.27 -18.15 10.13
N ASN A 88 -5.46 -19.00 10.75
CA ASN A 88 -5.76 -19.54 12.08
C ASN A 88 -4.87 -18.98 13.19
N GLU A 89 -3.73 -18.36 12.86
CA GLU A 89 -2.88 -17.70 13.85
C GLU A 89 -3.21 -16.22 13.98
N THR A 90 -2.99 -15.70 15.16
CA THR A 90 -3.07 -14.26 15.44
C THR A 90 -1.89 -13.56 14.80
N TYR A 91 -2.16 -12.75 13.78
CA TYR A 91 -1.17 -11.90 13.14
C TYR A 91 -0.97 -10.58 13.89
N ALA A 92 -2.07 -9.98 14.33
CA ALA A 92 -2.08 -8.75 15.12
C ALA A 92 -3.20 -8.80 16.17
N LYS A 93 -3.18 -7.85 17.11
CA LYS A 93 -4.28 -7.63 18.06
C LYS A 93 -4.77 -6.20 17.91
N VAL A 94 -6.08 -6.03 17.74
CA VAL A 94 -6.75 -4.74 17.66
C VAL A 94 -7.85 -4.72 18.71
N ASN A 95 -7.81 -3.78 19.66
CA ASN A 95 -8.75 -3.68 20.79
C ASN A 95 -8.91 -4.99 21.60
N GLY A 96 -7.85 -5.80 21.68
CA GLY A 96 -7.88 -7.09 22.36
C GLY A 96 -8.37 -8.29 21.52
N GLU A 97 -8.92 -8.05 20.33
CA GLU A 97 -9.33 -9.09 19.40
C GLU A 97 -8.16 -9.59 18.55
N ASN A 98 -8.15 -10.88 18.26
CA ASN A 98 -7.14 -11.50 17.43
C ASN A 98 -7.49 -11.32 15.95
N ILE A 99 -6.57 -10.74 15.19
CA ILE A 99 -6.69 -10.48 13.76
C ILE A 99 -5.82 -11.48 13.01
N SER A 100 -6.41 -12.20 12.06
CA SER A 100 -5.67 -13.11 11.19
C SER A 100 -4.86 -12.35 10.13
N ARG A 101 -3.86 -13.01 9.55
CA ARG A 101 -3.11 -12.46 8.43
C ARG A 101 -4.01 -12.15 7.23
N VAL A 102 -5.00 -13.00 6.95
CA VAL A 102 -5.95 -12.79 5.83
C VAL A 102 -6.81 -11.55 6.06
N GLU A 103 -7.29 -11.34 7.29
CA GLU A 103 -8.08 -10.15 7.66
C GLU A 103 -7.25 -8.87 7.55
N PHE A 104 -6.01 -8.90 8.04
CA PHE A 104 -5.10 -7.76 7.92
C PHE A 104 -4.79 -7.45 6.46
N ASP A 105 -4.37 -8.45 5.67
CA ASP A 105 -4.03 -8.28 4.25
C ASP A 105 -5.24 -7.77 3.45
N TYR A 106 -6.46 -8.23 3.74
CA TYR A 106 -7.69 -7.74 3.13
C TYR A 106 -7.87 -6.24 3.37
N ASN A 107 -7.81 -5.80 4.63
CA ASN A 107 -7.99 -4.38 4.96
C ASN A 107 -6.83 -3.51 4.44
N TYR A 108 -5.60 -4.02 4.44
CA TYR A 108 -4.43 -3.33 3.87
C TYR A 108 -4.62 -3.07 2.38
N ASN A 109 -5.00 -4.11 1.62
CA ASN A 109 -5.17 -3.97 0.17
C ASN A 109 -6.42 -3.16 -0.19
N VAL A 110 -7.50 -3.24 0.58
CA VAL A 110 -8.67 -2.36 0.40
C VAL A 110 -8.26 -0.90 0.61
N SER A 111 -7.50 -0.58 1.66
CA SER A 111 -7.00 0.77 1.89
C SER A 111 -6.09 1.26 0.77
N LEU A 112 -5.17 0.42 0.31
CA LEU A 112 -4.29 0.71 -0.82
C LEU A 112 -5.09 0.97 -2.10
N ASN A 113 -6.02 0.09 -2.46
CA ASN A 113 -6.81 0.22 -3.68
C ASN A 113 -7.71 1.46 -3.65
N ASN A 114 -8.32 1.78 -2.52
CA ASN A 114 -9.10 3.01 -2.35
C ASN A 114 -8.21 4.26 -2.49
N TYR A 115 -7.03 4.24 -1.90
CA TYR A 115 -6.07 5.34 -2.03
C TYR A 115 -5.61 5.51 -3.48
N LEU A 116 -5.31 4.40 -4.19
CA LEU A 116 -4.95 4.43 -5.61
C LEU A 116 -6.09 4.95 -6.48
N ALA A 117 -7.32 4.55 -6.21
CA ALA A 117 -8.48 5.04 -6.94
C ALA A 117 -8.69 6.55 -6.77
N GLN A 118 -8.42 7.09 -5.60
CA GLN A 118 -8.60 8.51 -5.29
C GLN A 118 -7.40 9.37 -5.70
N TYR A 119 -6.19 8.91 -5.44
CA TYR A 119 -4.96 9.70 -5.55
C TYR A 119 -3.93 9.18 -6.55
N GLY A 120 -4.16 8.00 -7.16
CA GLY A 120 -3.16 7.31 -7.99
C GLY A 120 -2.67 8.16 -9.16
N SER A 121 -3.56 8.89 -9.85
CA SER A 121 -3.18 9.80 -10.94
C SER A 121 -2.30 10.95 -10.45
N PHE A 122 -2.62 11.53 -9.29
CA PHE A 122 -1.84 12.60 -8.68
C PHE A 122 -0.47 12.11 -8.23
N MET A 123 -0.39 10.93 -7.59
CA MET A 123 0.85 10.31 -7.15
C MET A 123 1.77 9.98 -8.34
N SER A 124 1.20 9.44 -9.42
CA SER A 124 1.94 9.18 -10.66
C SER A 124 2.52 10.47 -11.27
N MET A 125 1.79 11.58 -11.23
CA MET A 125 2.26 12.90 -11.68
C MET A 125 3.43 13.40 -10.82
N LEU A 126 3.50 13.04 -9.54
CA LEU A 126 4.63 13.35 -8.65
C LEU A 126 5.81 12.37 -8.83
N GLY A 127 5.72 11.43 -9.75
CA GLY A 127 6.77 10.44 -10.02
C GLY A 127 6.84 9.28 -9.01
N MET A 128 5.79 9.07 -8.23
CA MET A 128 5.68 7.95 -7.29
C MET A 128 5.16 6.71 -7.98
N ASP A 129 5.83 5.59 -7.76
CA ASP A 129 5.43 4.26 -8.26
C ASP A 129 4.82 3.43 -7.13
N LEU A 130 3.49 3.56 -6.96
CA LEU A 130 2.76 2.79 -5.94
C LEU A 130 2.54 1.31 -6.33
N SER A 131 3.02 0.88 -7.49
CA SER A 131 3.07 -0.54 -7.89
C SER A 131 4.35 -1.25 -7.41
N GLY A 132 5.37 -0.48 -7.01
CA GLY A 132 6.66 -0.96 -6.52
C GLY A 132 6.64 -1.37 -5.04
N ASP A 133 7.83 -1.53 -4.46
CA ASP A 133 7.98 -1.85 -3.03
C ASP A 133 7.66 -0.62 -2.16
N LEU A 134 6.47 -0.62 -1.57
CA LEU A 134 5.97 0.46 -0.72
C LEU A 134 6.75 0.63 0.60
N SER A 135 7.54 -0.38 1.01
CA SER A 135 8.37 -0.30 2.22
C SER A 135 9.63 0.56 2.02
N THR A 136 9.98 0.84 0.77
CA THR A 136 11.14 1.67 0.40
C THR A 136 10.76 3.07 -0.05
N GLN A 137 9.46 3.34 -0.28
CA GLN A 137 8.96 4.62 -0.73
C GLN A 137 8.42 5.42 0.46
N MET A 138 8.97 6.61 0.67
CA MET A 138 8.59 7.48 1.77
C MET A 138 7.30 8.24 1.43
N TYR A 139 6.34 8.18 2.35
CA TYR A 139 5.14 9.01 2.35
C TYR A 139 5.43 10.37 3.02
N SER A 140 6.22 10.36 4.09
CA SER A 140 6.70 11.53 4.82
C SER A 140 8.12 11.29 5.33
N ASP A 141 8.71 12.24 6.05
CA ASP A 141 10.07 12.10 6.62
C ASP A 141 10.22 10.89 7.56
N GLU A 142 9.12 10.40 8.15
CA GLU A 142 9.14 9.34 9.17
C GLU A 142 8.39 8.08 8.76
N LEU A 143 7.54 8.12 7.70
CA LEU A 143 6.64 7.04 7.33
C LEU A 143 6.83 6.62 5.88
N THR A 144 6.90 5.31 5.65
CA THR A 144 6.78 4.72 4.31
C THR A 144 5.30 4.60 3.91
N PHE A 145 5.02 4.40 2.60
CA PHE A 145 3.67 4.05 2.16
C PHE A 145 3.18 2.73 2.77
N HIS A 146 4.08 1.78 3.00
CA HIS A 146 3.73 0.55 3.72
C HIS A 146 3.23 0.83 5.15
N ASP A 147 3.91 1.73 5.87
CA ASP A 147 3.49 2.11 7.23
C ASP A 147 2.16 2.84 7.21
N LEU A 148 1.94 3.75 6.25
CA LEU A 148 0.66 4.44 6.06
C LEU A 148 -0.49 3.45 5.88
N PHE A 149 -0.38 2.52 4.91
CA PHE A 149 -1.44 1.55 4.66
C PHE A 149 -1.61 0.54 5.79
N THR A 150 -0.54 0.25 6.53
CA THR A 150 -0.61 -0.54 7.77
C THR A 150 -1.45 0.16 8.84
N GLN A 151 -1.21 1.45 9.06
CA GLN A 151 -1.99 2.26 9.99
C GLN A 151 -3.45 2.35 9.55
N MET A 152 -3.72 2.62 8.27
CA MET A 152 -5.07 2.66 7.71
C MET A 152 -5.80 1.32 7.88
N ALA A 153 -5.12 0.21 7.63
CA ALA A 153 -5.71 -1.13 7.81
C ALA A 153 -6.10 -1.40 9.27
N ILE A 154 -5.22 -1.08 10.21
CA ILE A 154 -5.49 -1.23 11.66
C ILE A 154 -6.66 -0.34 12.08
N GLU A 155 -6.70 0.90 11.57
CA GLU A 155 -7.77 1.85 11.87
C GLU A 155 -9.11 1.40 11.30
N ASN A 156 -9.13 0.92 10.06
CA ASN A 156 -10.33 0.35 9.45
C ASN A 156 -10.85 -0.85 10.23
N ILE A 157 -9.98 -1.80 10.60
CA ILE A 157 -10.36 -2.95 11.42
C ILE A 157 -10.96 -2.47 12.76
N ARG A 158 -10.30 -1.52 13.43
CA ARG A 158 -10.78 -0.97 14.70
C ARG A 158 -12.16 -0.33 14.57
N ASN A 159 -12.35 0.49 13.55
CA ASN A 159 -13.60 1.20 13.31
C ASN A 159 -14.72 0.22 12.93
N ASN A 160 -14.43 -0.76 12.06
CA ASN A 160 -15.40 -1.80 11.70
C ASN A 160 -15.86 -2.61 12.92
N LYS A 161 -14.91 -3.03 13.79
CA LYS A 161 -15.26 -3.74 15.04
C LYS A 161 -16.13 -2.88 15.97
N ALA A 162 -15.81 -1.60 16.10
CA ALA A 162 -16.60 -0.67 16.92
C ALA A 162 -17.99 -0.46 16.32
N LEU A 163 -18.09 -0.28 15.01
CA LEU A 163 -19.37 -0.09 14.31
C LEU A 163 -20.23 -1.36 14.37
N LEU A 164 -19.61 -2.54 14.23
CA LEU A 164 -20.28 -3.83 14.35
C LEU A 164 -20.92 -4.00 15.75
N ALA A 165 -20.17 -3.64 16.80
CA ALA A 165 -20.70 -3.68 18.17
C ALA A 165 -21.89 -2.74 18.35
N GLN A 166 -21.86 -1.53 17.72
CA GLN A 166 -22.98 -0.58 17.74
C GLN A 166 -24.20 -1.10 16.98
N ALA A 167 -23.99 -1.68 15.79
CA ALA A 167 -25.07 -2.25 14.99
C ALA A 167 -25.77 -3.40 15.74
N GLN A 168 -24.99 -4.27 16.38
CA GLN A 168 -25.51 -5.37 17.21
C GLN A 168 -26.28 -4.83 18.44
N ALA A 169 -25.75 -3.81 19.12
CA ALA A 169 -26.43 -3.19 20.26
C ALA A 169 -27.73 -2.49 19.86
N ALA A 170 -27.79 -1.94 18.63
CA ALA A 170 -28.99 -1.34 18.06
C ALA A 170 -30.01 -2.39 17.55
N GLY A 171 -29.67 -3.67 17.54
CA GLY A 171 -30.52 -4.74 16.98
C GLY A 171 -30.68 -4.64 15.47
N PHE A 172 -29.74 -3.98 14.77
CA PHE A 172 -29.80 -3.80 13.32
C PHE A 172 -29.67 -5.16 12.62
N THR A 173 -30.45 -5.36 11.57
CA THR A 173 -30.43 -6.57 10.75
C THR A 173 -30.47 -6.18 9.28
N TYR A 174 -29.62 -6.82 8.47
CA TYR A 174 -29.58 -6.63 7.03
C TYR A 174 -29.16 -7.93 6.34
N ASP A 175 -29.84 -8.28 5.24
CA ASP A 175 -29.51 -9.46 4.43
C ASP A 175 -28.59 -9.06 3.27
N THR A 176 -27.36 -9.42 3.38
CA THR A 176 -26.30 -9.14 2.38
C THR A 176 -26.29 -10.08 1.17
N ALA A 177 -27.29 -10.96 1.02
CA ALA A 177 -27.26 -12.02 -0.01
C ALA A 177 -27.26 -11.45 -1.43
N VAL A 178 -28.06 -10.43 -1.69
CA VAL A 178 -28.17 -9.79 -3.02
C VAL A 178 -26.87 -9.05 -3.34
N ASP A 179 -26.42 -8.18 -2.45
CA ASP A 179 -25.19 -7.38 -2.65
C ASP A 179 -23.96 -8.25 -2.81
N TYR A 180 -23.92 -9.36 -2.07
CA TYR A 180 -22.82 -10.31 -2.20
C TYR A 180 -22.85 -11.06 -3.53
N ALA A 181 -24.04 -11.35 -4.08
CA ALA A 181 -24.16 -11.92 -5.42
C ALA A 181 -23.67 -10.93 -6.49
N ASP A 182 -24.08 -9.67 -6.39
CA ASP A 182 -23.63 -8.60 -7.28
C ASP A 182 -22.11 -8.36 -7.17
N PHE A 183 -21.56 -8.41 -5.96
CA PHE A 183 -20.12 -8.37 -5.76
C PHE A 183 -19.42 -9.51 -6.49
N GLN A 184 -19.95 -10.74 -6.42
CA GLN A 184 -19.34 -11.90 -7.10
C GLN A 184 -19.39 -11.76 -8.62
N GLU A 185 -20.43 -11.15 -9.17
CA GLU A 185 -20.55 -10.88 -10.61
C GLU A 185 -19.52 -9.82 -11.03
N ARG A 186 -19.49 -8.66 -10.38
CA ARG A 186 -18.48 -7.63 -10.63
C ARG A 186 -17.05 -8.15 -10.51
N LEU A 187 -16.80 -9.05 -9.57
CA LEU A 187 -15.49 -9.68 -9.40
C LEU A 187 -15.10 -10.55 -10.61
N LYS A 188 -16.06 -11.28 -11.20
CA LYS A 188 -15.83 -12.07 -12.42
C LYS A 188 -15.54 -11.18 -13.62
N ASP A 189 -16.28 -10.11 -13.77
CA ASP A 189 -16.13 -9.16 -14.86
C ASP A 189 -14.77 -8.46 -14.78
N ALA A 190 -14.41 -7.95 -13.61
CA ALA A 190 -13.12 -7.31 -13.38
C ALA A 190 -11.94 -8.28 -13.62
N ALA A 191 -12.05 -9.54 -13.20
CA ALA A 191 -11.04 -10.55 -13.50
C ALA A 191 -10.92 -10.84 -15.00
N SER A 192 -12.05 -10.88 -15.71
CA SER A 192 -12.11 -11.07 -17.17
C SER A 192 -11.48 -9.89 -17.90
N GLU A 193 -11.79 -8.66 -17.51
CA GLU A 193 -11.18 -7.44 -18.08
C GLU A 193 -9.67 -7.38 -17.84
N ALA A 194 -9.22 -7.82 -16.66
CA ALA A 194 -7.80 -7.91 -16.34
C ALA A 194 -7.09 -9.10 -17.03
N GLY A 195 -7.82 -9.98 -17.72
CA GLY A 195 -7.26 -11.15 -18.39
C GLY A 195 -6.71 -12.23 -17.46
N VAL A 196 -7.19 -12.29 -16.20
CA VAL A 196 -6.73 -13.23 -15.19
C VAL A 196 -7.89 -14.10 -14.66
N THR A 197 -7.57 -15.16 -13.93
CA THR A 197 -8.62 -15.92 -13.23
C THR A 197 -9.15 -15.16 -12.02
N VAL A 198 -10.42 -15.41 -11.64
CA VAL A 198 -11.02 -14.84 -10.41
C VAL A 198 -10.15 -15.10 -9.17
N LYS A 199 -9.57 -16.29 -9.07
CA LYS A 199 -8.66 -16.65 -7.98
C LYS A 199 -7.39 -15.77 -7.95
N GLU A 200 -6.84 -15.50 -9.11
CA GLU A 200 -5.65 -14.68 -9.26
C GLU A 200 -5.96 -13.21 -8.99
N PHE A 201 -7.07 -12.71 -9.52
CA PHE A 201 -7.57 -11.38 -9.25
C PHE A 201 -7.77 -11.13 -7.75
N ILE A 202 -8.41 -12.08 -7.04
CA ILE A 202 -8.60 -11.99 -5.58
C ILE A 202 -7.24 -11.92 -4.87
N ARG A 203 -6.26 -12.72 -5.27
CA ARG A 203 -4.94 -12.71 -4.62
C ARG A 203 -4.17 -11.43 -4.86
N GLN A 204 -4.30 -10.83 -6.04
CA GLN A 204 -3.67 -9.57 -6.38
C GLN A 204 -4.28 -8.39 -5.62
N ASN A 205 -5.60 -8.39 -5.45
CA ASN A 205 -6.34 -7.26 -4.89
C ASN A 205 -6.64 -7.35 -3.39
N TYR A 206 -6.55 -8.54 -2.77
CA TYR A 206 -6.90 -8.74 -1.35
C TYR A 206 -5.83 -9.50 -0.56
N GLY A 207 -4.70 -9.84 -1.19
CA GLY A 207 -3.57 -10.48 -0.51
C GLY A 207 -3.32 -11.93 -0.92
N VAL A 208 -2.06 -12.36 -0.76
CA VAL A 208 -1.55 -13.64 -1.27
C VAL A 208 -2.29 -14.88 -0.76
N TYR A 209 -2.85 -14.81 0.44
CA TYR A 209 -3.62 -15.89 1.07
C TYR A 209 -5.14 -15.74 0.90
N ALA A 210 -5.60 -14.66 0.24
CA ALA A 210 -7.01 -14.43 -0.01
C ALA A 210 -7.59 -15.47 -0.99
N THR A 211 -8.79 -15.92 -0.68
CA THR A 211 -9.66 -16.71 -1.56
C THR A 211 -11.08 -16.25 -1.32
N LEU A 212 -11.98 -16.42 -2.29
CA LEU A 212 -13.37 -15.98 -2.13
C LEU A 212 -14.03 -16.47 -0.83
N PRO A 213 -13.91 -17.77 -0.43
CA PRO A 213 -14.47 -18.21 0.84
C PRO A 213 -13.84 -17.56 2.08
N ARG A 214 -12.54 -17.20 2.02
CA ARG A 214 -11.84 -16.60 3.17
C ARG A 214 -12.18 -15.14 3.38
N ILE A 215 -12.40 -14.39 2.31
CA ILE A 215 -12.74 -12.97 2.38
C ILE A 215 -14.24 -12.72 2.44
N SER A 216 -15.09 -13.72 2.14
CA SER A 216 -16.55 -13.54 2.07
C SER A 216 -17.15 -12.97 3.35
N GLY A 217 -16.62 -13.34 4.51
CA GLY A 217 -17.04 -12.81 5.81
C GLY A 217 -16.80 -11.31 5.92
N PHE A 218 -15.59 -10.86 5.57
CA PHE A 218 -15.21 -9.44 5.63
C PHE A 218 -15.97 -8.59 4.61
N VAL A 219 -16.19 -9.12 3.40
CA VAL A 219 -17.00 -8.45 2.37
C VAL A 219 -18.44 -8.27 2.84
N LYS A 220 -19.08 -9.32 3.36
CA LYS A 220 -20.45 -9.24 3.88
C LYS A 220 -20.54 -8.33 5.11
N GLU A 221 -19.54 -8.39 6.01
CA GLU A 221 -19.47 -7.48 7.15
C GLU A 221 -19.40 -6.03 6.68
N SER A 222 -18.56 -5.72 5.68
CA SER A 222 -18.47 -4.37 5.11
C SER A 222 -19.81 -3.89 4.52
N MET A 223 -20.53 -4.76 3.79
CA MET A 223 -21.88 -4.44 3.26
C MET A 223 -22.89 -4.16 4.38
N TYR A 224 -22.90 -5.04 5.38
CA TYR A 224 -23.76 -4.88 6.56
C TYR A 224 -23.47 -3.57 7.31
N LEU A 225 -22.19 -3.23 7.49
CA LEU A 225 -21.79 -2.01 8.18
C LEU A 225 -22.07 -0.75 7.36
N SER A 226 -21.97 -0.80 6.03
CA SER A 226 -22.38 0.30 5.14
C SER A 226 -23.85 0.61 5.32
N GLU A 227 -24.71 -0.39 5.25
CA GLU A 227 -26.16 -0.22 5.42
C GLU A 227 -26.53 0.28 6.83
N PHE A 228 -25.84 -0.23 7.86
CA PHE A 228 -26.03 0.30 9.21
C PHE A 228 -25.66 1.78 9.29
N TYR A 229 -24.50 2.16 8.73
CA TYR A 229 -24.06 3.55 8.70
C TYR A 229 -25.09 4.43 8.00
N ASP A 230 -25.56 4.02 6.81
CA ASP A 230 -26.53 4.77 6.03
C ASP A 230 -27.87 4.90 6.79
N SER A 231 -28.32 3.83 7.46
CA SER A 231 -29.53 3.89 8.30
C SER A 231 -29.40 4.88 9.47
N VAL A 232 -28.21 5.00 10.06
CA VAL A 232 -27.93 5.98 11.12
C VAL A 232 -27.90 7.40 10.56
N VAL A 233 -27.29 7.61 9.40
CA VAL A 233 -27.27 8.91 8.72
C VAL A 233 -28.71 9.34 8.38
N ASP A 234 -29.48 8.47 7.76
CA ASP A 234 -30.91 8.75 7.39
C ASP A 234 -31.72 9.09 8.61
N SER A 235 -31.52 8.38 9.73
CA SER A 235 -32.24 8.66 10.98
C SER A 235 -31.94 10.02 11.60
N LYS A 236 -30.83 10.65 11.18
CA LYS A 236 -30.36 11.96 11.66
C LYS A 236 -30.47 13.05 10.61
N MET A 237 -30.92 12.71 9.42
CA MET A 237 -31.20 13.73 8.40
C MET A 237 -32.23 14.72 8.88
N PRO A 238 -31.94 16.03 8.81
CA PRO A 238 -32.95 17.04 9.14
C PRO A 238 -34.10 16.99 8.15
N SER A 239 -35.31 17.33 8.61
CA SER A 239 -36.43 17.58 7.72
C SER A 239 -36.15 18.75 6.78
N ASN A 240 -36.88 18.85 5.68
CA ASN A 240 -36.76 19.98 4.76
C ASN A 240 -37.02 21.31 5.47
N GLU A 241 -37.98 21.33 6.41
CA GLU A 241 -38.31 22.51 7.21
C GLU A 241 -37.16 22.93 8.13
N GLU A 242 -36.46 21.97 8.76
CA GLU A 242 -35.30 22.22 9.60
C GLU A 242 -34.12 22.72 8.75
N ALA A 243 -33.89 22.11 7.57
CA ALA A 243 -32.86 22.51 6.65
C ALA A 243 -33.07 23.94 6.10
N GLU A 244 -34.34 24.27 5.75
CA GLU A 244 -34.72 25.59 5.29
C GLU A 244 -34.56 26.64 6.41
N SER A 245 -34.96 26.31 7.64
CA SER A 245 -34.77 27.19 8.79
C SER A 245 -33.28 27.48 9.04
N TYR A 246 -32.46 26.43 9.01
CA TYR A 246 -31.01 26.55 9.17
C TYR A 246 -30.37 27.41 8.07
N TYR A 247 -30.78 27.19 6.80
CA TYR A 247 -30.31 27.99 5.69
C TYR A 247 -30.70 29.47 5.87
N ASN A 248 -31.93 29.75 6.22
CA ASN A 248 -32.43 31.14 6.41
C ASN A 248 -31.69 31.87 7.55
N GLU A 249 -31.29 31.14 8.60
CA GLU A 249 -30.57 31.69 9.74
C GLU A 249 -29.06 31.89 9.43
N ASN A 250 -28.52 31.13 8.46
CA ASN A 250 -27.09 31.10 8.16
C ASN A 250 -26.78 31.35 6.66
N SER A 251 -27.67 32.04 5.93
CA SER A 251 -27.57 32.21 4.46
C SER A 251 -26.23 32.82 4.02
N SER A 252 -25.64 33.70 4.85
CA SER A 252 -24.34 34.31 4.58
C SER A 252 -23.19 33.29 4.47
N ASP A 253 -23.35 32.09 5.05
CA ASP A 253 -22.31 31.04 5.04
C ASP A 253 -22.44 30.16 3.77
N PHE A 254 -23.62 30.16 3.13
CA PHE A 254 -23.93 29.31 1.98
C PHE A 254 -24.05 30.09 0.68
N ASP A 255 -24.51 31.38 0.76
CA ASP A 255 -24.72 32.17 -0.42
C ASP A 255 -23.39 32.65 -0.99
N SER A 256 -23.23 32.49 -2.29
CA SER A 256 -22.17 33.13 -3.06
C SER A 256 -22.79 34.16 -4.00
N VAL A 257 -22.17 35.29 -4.08
CA VAL A 257 -22.61 36.39 -4.96
C VAL A 257 -21.51 36.71 -5.94
N ASP A 258 -21.81 36.53 -7.21
CA ASP A 258 -20.97 37.07 -8.28
C ASP A 258 -21.36 38.55 -8.49
N TYR A 259 -20.39 39.45 -8.37
CA TYR A 259 -20.61 40.87 -8.60
C TYR A 259 -19.59 41.45 -9.56
N ARG A 260 -19.97 42.52 -10.23
CA ARG A 260 -19.07 43.34 -11.01
C ARG A 260 -19.02 44.73 -10.36
N LEU A 261 -17.82 45.29 -10.31
CA LEU A 261 -17.56 46.58 -9.71
C LEU A 261 -17.20 47.60 -10.81
N LEU A 262 -17.97 48.66 -10.91
CA LEU A 262 -17.59 49.83 -11.67
C LEU A 262 -17.07 50.89 -10.70
N THR A 263 -15.81 51.25 -10.84
CA THR A 263 -15.17 52.28 -10.02
C THR A 263 -15.14 53.59 -10.82
N VAL A 264 -15.70 54.63 -10.26
CA VAL A 264 -15.60 56.01 -10.80
C VAL A 264 -14.63 56.76 -9.93
N GLU A 265 -13.53 57.24 -10.54
CA GLU A 265 -12.47 57.95 -9.84
C GLU A 265 -12.72 59.45 -9.82
N ALA A 266 -12.56 60.07 -8.66
CA ALA A 266 -12.61 61.53 -8.57
C ALA A 266 -11.30 62.13 -9.13
N THR A 267 -11.38 63.02 -10.07
CA THR A 267 -10.19 63.73 -10.64
C THR A 267 -9.76 64.83 -9.67
N LEU A 268 -8.58 64.71 -9.10
CA LEU A 268 -8.01 65.68 -8.15
C LEU A 268 -6.73 66.31 -8.71
N SER A 269 -6.43 67.56 -8.31
CA SER A 269 -5.15 68.23 -8.58
C SER A 269 -4.04 67.60 -7.70
N GLU A 270 -2.75 67.92 -7.98
CA GLU A 270 -1.61 67.39 -7.21
C GLU A 270 -1.64 67.77 -5.71
N ALA A 271 -2.30 68.89 -5.35
CA ALA A 271 -2.45 69.33 -3.97
C ALA A 271 -3.86 69.92 -3.75
N PRO A 272 -4.91 69.10 -3.70
CA PRO A 272 -6.28 69.60 -3.64
C PRO A 272 -6.60 70.17 -2.24
N THR A 273 -7.41 71.19 -2.22
CA THR A 273 -8.03 71.67 -1.00
C THR A 273 -9.16 70.75 -0.55
N GLU A 274 -9.62 70.83 0.71
CA GLU A 274 -10.77 70.04 1.18
C GLU A 274 -12.05 70.33 0.38
N GLU A 275 -12.25 71.59 -0.06
CA GLU A 275 -13.40 72.02 -0.87
C GLU A 275 -13.33 71.43 -2.28
N GLU A 276 -12.18 71.43 -2.92
CA GLU A 276 -11.95 70.79 -4.25
C GLU A 276 -12.12 69.27 -4.16
N THR A 277 -11.63 68.62 -3.09
CA THR A 277 -11.80 67.19 -2.87
C THR A 277 -13.27 66.83 -2.70
N ALA A 278 -14.00 67.56 -1.89
CA ALA A 278 -15.44 67.35 -1.68
C ALA A 278 -16.26 67.56 -2.98
N ALA A 279 -15.91 68.56 -3.79
CA ALA A 279 -16.58 68.83 -5.07
C ALA A 279 -16.30 67.69 -6.08
N ALA A 280 -15.04 67.24 -6.22
CA ALA A 280 -14.66 66.12 -7.10
C ALA A 280 -15.32 64.80 -6.70
N MET A 281 -15.40 64.51 -5.41
CA MET A 281 -16.10 63.32 -4.89
C MET A 281 -17.61 63.38 -5.14
N ALA A 282 -18.21 64.58 -5.02
CA ALA A 282 -19.64 64.76 -5.32
C ALA A 282 -19.96 64.54 -6.82
N GLU A 283 -19.07 64.99 -7.72
CA GLU A 283 -19.26 64.76 -9.16
C GLU A 283 -19.04 63.28 -9.52
N ALA A 284 -17.98 62.62 -9.00
CA ALA A 284 -17.76 61.20 -9.20
C ALA A 284 -18.94 60.36 -8.66
N LYS A 285 -19.49 60.73 -7.49
CA LYS A 285 -20.71 60.08 -6.97
C LYS A 285 -21.92 60.26 -7.89
N LYS A 286 -22.12 61.44 -8.45
CA LYS A 286 -23.22 61.72 -9.36
C LYS A 286 -23.08 60.90 -10.66
N GLU A 287 -21.86 60.72 -11.15
CA GLU A 287 -21.56 59.86 -12.30
C GLU A 287 -21.83 58.39 -11.99
N ALA A 288 -21.38 57.89 -10.85
CA ALA A 288 -21.66 56.53 -10.38
C ALA A 288 -23.18 56.32 -10.21
N ASP A 289 -23.90 57.24 -9.56
CA ASP A 289 -25.35 57.16 -9.38
C ASP A 289 -26.11 57.20 -10.73
N ALA A 290 -25.58 57.86 -11.74
CA ALA A 290 -26.14 57.85 -13.09
C ALA A 290 -25.91 56.51 -13.80
N ALA A 291 -24.70 55.94 -13.69
CA ALA A 291 -24.39 54.62 -14.24
C ALA A 291 -25.29 53.52 -13.62
N VAL A 292 -25.45 53.51 -12.30
CA VAL A 292 -26.35 52.56 -11.61
C VAL A 292 -27.77 52.60 -12.11
N LYS A 293 -28.32 53.80 -12.45
CA LYS A 293 -29.67 53.96 -12.95
C LYS A 293 -29.88 53.37 -14.35
N THR A 294 -28.84 53.24 -15.13
CA THR A 294 -28.88 52.71 -16.51
C THR A 294 -28.64 51.21 -16.58
N VAL A 295 -28.11 50.60 -15.50
CA VAL A 295 -27.81 49.19 -15.46
C VAL A 295 -29.04 48.39 -14.92
N ALA A 296 -29.75 47.72 -15.81
CA ALA A 296 -30.84 46.85 -15.48
C ALA A 296 -30.52 45.35 -15.66
N SER A 297 -29.39 45.04 -16.35
CA SER A 297 -28.97 43.69 -16.65
C SER A 297 -27.43 43.61 -16.70
N GLU A 298 -26.87 42.39 -16.72
CA GLU A 298 -25.43 42.14 -16.92
C GLU A 298 -24.95 42.71 -18.28
N GLY A 299 -25.78 42.66 -19.32
CA GLY A 299 -25.47 43.23 -20.63
C GLY A 299 -25.28 44.73 -20.57
N ASP A 300 -26.17 45.41 -19.86
CA ASP A 300 -26.10 46.88 -19.67
C ASP A 300 -24.84 47.28 -18.90
N LEU A 301 -24.48 46.50 -17.88
CA LEU A 301 -23.25 46.73 -17.12
C LEU A 301 -22.01 46.59 -18.02
N LYS A 302 -21.97 45.56 -18.85
CA LYS A 302 -20.87 45.33 -19.81
C LYS A 302 -20.73 46.46 -20.82
N GLU A 303 -21.84 46.93 -21.37
CA GLU A 303 -21.86 48.05 -22.35
C GLU A 303 -21.36 49.35 -21.71
N ASN A 304 -21.80 49.63 -20.49
CA ASN A 304 -21.37 50.83 -19.75
C ASN A 304 -19.87 50.77 -19.38
N MET A 305 -19.37 49.60 -19.02
CA MET A 305 -17.94 49.40 -18.70
C MET A 305 -17.05 49.54 -19.93
N THR A 306 -17.48 49.04 -21.10
CA THR A 306 -16.70 49.12 -22.34
C THR A 306 -16.67 50.56 -22.88
N SER A 307 -17.70 51.36 -22.65
CA SER A 307 -17.74 52.79 -23.05
C SER A 307 -16.84 53.69 -22.19
N ALA A 308 -16.42 53.20 -21.01
CA ALA A 308 -15.57 53.94 -20.06
C ALA A 308 -14.08 53.51 -20.11
N ASP A 309 -13.62 52.86 -21.18
CA ASP A 309 -12.23 52.38 -21.35
C ASP A 309 -11.69 51.52 -20.19
N VAL A 310 -12.55 50.86 -19.41
CA VAL A 310 -12.15 49.93 -18.35
C VAL A 310 -11.94 48.56 -18.99
N PRO A 311 -10.76 47.94 -18.86
CA PRO A 311 -10.53 46.62 -19.41
C PRO A 311 -11.42 45.60 -18.70
N TYR A 312 -12.11 44.83 -19.50
CA TYR A 312 -13.04 43.78 -19.08
C TYR A 312 -12.29 42.51 -18.55
#